data_2e061d06f3bda5713fab323c18435f8b
#
_entry.id   2e061d06f3bda5713fab323c18435f8b
#
_cell.length_a   1.000
_cell.length_b   1.000
_cell.length_c   1.000
_cell.angle_alpha   90.00
_cell.angle_beta   90.00
_cell.angle_gamma   90.00
#
_symmetry.space_group_name_H-M   'P 1'
#
loop_
_entity.id
_entity.type
_entity.pdbx_description
1 polymer ?
#
loop_
_entity_poly.entity_id
_entity_poly.type
_entity_poly.pdbx_seq_one_letter_code
_entity_poly.pdbx_strand_id
1 'polypeptide(L)'
;IATLTNDGSPIADYLLHLPEAERAQLRSDAANATQAFLDGFPPLRSKPQWRPAVEVRGRYEFLNSKLVLSGKVDLSLGGPTGDRSGRVFIDLKTGRRSRTHVDDLRYYALIETVRYGTPPRALASYYLDESRLSVEIVSQDLLWSAAERVIAGVKRHQTLLSGEDTPVFRPSIVCR
;
A
#
# COMPACT_ATOMS: atom_id res chain seq x y z
N ILE A 1 3.31 -22.29 -16.39
CA ILE A 1 4.67 -21.75 -16.18
C ILE A 1 4.71 -20.49 -17.02
N ALA A 2 4.58 -19.32 -16.38
CA ALA A 2 4.77 -18.05 -17.08
C ALA A 2 6.24 -18.01 -17.52
N THR A 3 6.47 -18.00 -18.81
CA THR A 3 7.79 -17.75 -19.38
C THR A 3 8.13 -16.30 -19.05
N LEU A 4 9.20 -16.08 -18.28
CA LEU A 4 9.75 -14.74 -18.09
C LEU A 4 10.24 -14.28 -19.47
N THR A 5 9.43 -13.51 -20.17
CA THR A 5 9.86 -12.81 -21.36
C THR A 5 10.68 -11.62 -20.89
N ASN A 6 11.84 -11.43 -21.47
CA ASN A 6 12.66 -10.24 -21.24
C ASN A 6 11.98 -9.04 -21.90
N ASP A 7 11.09 -8.40 -21.14
CA ASP A 7 10.33 -7.21 -21.56
C ASP A 7 11.09 -5.90 -21.28
N GLY A 8 12.40 -5.99 -20.96
CA GLY A 8 13.25 -4.87 -20.56
C GLY A 8 13.03 -4.43 -19.10
N SER A 9 12.28 -5.21 -18.31
CA SER A 9 12.13 -4.97 -16.88
C SER A 9 13.45 -5.27 -16.15
N PRO A 10 13.98 -4.35 -15.33
CA PRO A 10 15.16 -4.60 -14.50
C PRO A 10 15.01 -5.80 -13.57
N ILE A 11 13.77 -6.10 -13.14
CA ILE A 11 13.46 -7.26 -12.31
C ILE A 11 13.57 -8.56 -13.12
N ALA A 12 13.07 -8.58 -14.35
CA ALA A 12 13.19 -9.75 -15.21
C ALA A 12 14.65 -10.06 -15.52
N ASP A 13 15.43 -9.03 -15.84
CA ASP A 13 16.87 -9.14 -16.09
C ASP A 13 17.61 -9.68 -14.85
N TYR A 14 17.35 -9.13 -13.68
CA TYR A 14 17.90 -9.62 -12.41
C TYR A 14 17.58 -11.11 -12.19
N LEU A 15 16.30 -11.51 -12.36
CA LEU A 15 15.88 -12.90 -12.16
C LEU A 15 16.52 -13.87 -13.16
N LEU A 16 16.79 -13.43 -14.38
CA LEU A 16 17.46 -14.25 -15.39
C LEU A 16 18.94 -14.52 -15.05
N HIS A 17 19.60 -13.57 -14.38
CA HIS A 17 21.01 -13.68 -13.99
C HIS A 17 21.24 -14.36 -12.62
N LEU A 18 20.17 -14.63 -11.85
CA LEU A 18 20.30 -15.39 -10.61
C LEU A 18 20.77 -16.82 -10.83
N PRO A 19 21.62 -17.36 -9.94
CA PRO A 19 21.94 -18.79 -9.91
C PRO A 19 20.68 -19.64 -9.86
N GLU A 20 20.72 -20.83 -10.46
CA GLU A 20 19.54 -21.71 -10.54
C GLU A 20 18.99 -22.07 -9.15
N ALA A 21 19.86 -22.32 -8.17
CA ALA A 21 19.47 -22.60 -6.80
C ALA A 21 18.69 -21.43 -6.17
N GLU A 22 19.14 -20.20 -6.37
CA GLU A 22 18.46 -19.00 -5.84
C GLU A 22 17.12 -18.77 -6.54
N ARG A 23 17.04 -19.01 -7.85
CA ARG A 23 15.76 -18.97 -8.59
C ARG A 23 14.77 -20.04 -8.10
N ALA A 24 15.27 -21.24 -7.81
CA ALA A 24 14.44 -22.31 -7.27
C ALA A 24 13.92 -21.96 -5.88
N GLN A 25 14.76 -21.40 -5.00
CA GLN A 25 14.36 -20.92 -3.69
C GLN A 25 13.30 -19.82 -3.79
N LEU A 26 13.52 -18.82 -4.64
CA LEU A 26 12.57 -17.74 -4.83
C LEU A 26 11.20 -18.23 -5.32
N ARG A 27 11.18 -19.21 -6.24
CA ARG A 27 9.94 -19.84 -6.69
C ARG A 27 9.22 -20.58 -5.55
N SER A 28 9.99 -21.30 -4.72
CA SER A 28 9.45 -22.00 -3.56
C SER A 28 8.82 -21.02 -2.56
N ASP A 29 9.53 -19.92 -2.26
CA ASP A 29 9.05 -18.91 -1.33
C ASP A 29 7.77 -18.22 -1.86
N ALA A 30 7.75 -17.88 -3.15
CA ALA A 30 6.56 -17.31 -3.80
C ALA A 30 5.37 -18.29 -3.79
N ALA A 31 5.62 -19.57 -4.06
CA ALA A 31 4.58 -20.59 -4.02
C ALA A 31 4.03 -20.79 -2.60
N ASN A 32 4.90 -20.84 -1.60
CA ASN A 32 4.51 -20.97 -0.20
C ASN A 32 3.70 -19.75 0.27
N ALA A 33 4.13 -18.54 -0.06
CA ALA A 33 3.39 -17.31 0.27
C ALA A 33 2.00 -17.29 -0.41
N THR A 34 1.93 -17.72 -1.66
CA THR A 34 0.66 -17.83 -2.40
C THR A 34 -0.27 -18.85 -1.75
N GLN A 35 0.25 -20.02 -1.39
CA GLN A 35 -0.54 -21.05 -0.74
C GLN A 35 -1.04 -20.60 0.64
N ALA A 36 -0.17 -20.01 1.45
CA ALA A 36 -0.54 -19.46 2.75
C ALA A 36 -1.64 -18.39 2.63
N PHE A 37 -1.58 -17.55 1.59
CA PHE A 37 -2.64 -16.59 1.29
C PHE A 37 -3.96 -17.28 0.93
N LEU A 38 -3.93 -18.28 0.06
CA LEU A 38 -5.13 -19.01 -0.37
C LEU A 38 -5.78 -19.78 0.79
N ASP A 39 -4.99 -20.31 1.71
CA ASP A 39 -5.47 -21.05 2.87
C ASP A 39 -6.01 -20.14 3.98
N GLY A 40 -5.38 -19.00 4.19
CA GLY A 40 -5.70 -18.07 5.28
C GLY A 40 -6.64 -16.93 4.93
N PHE A 41 -6.69 -16.50 3.66
CA PHE A 41 -7.50 -15.36 3.24
C PHE A 41 -8.86 -15.82 2.68
N PRO A 42 -9.98 -15.15 3.05
CA PRO A 42 -11.31 -15.56 2.58
C PRO A 42 -11.43 -15.53 1.05
N PRO A 43 -12.08 -16.50 0.41
CA PRO A 43 -12.26 -16.54 -1.04
C PRO A 43 -13.22 -15.43 -1.49
N LEU A 44 -12.67 -14.30 -1.94
CA LEU A 44 -13.44 -13.09 -2.30
C LEU A 44 -14.46 -13.31 -3.42
N ARG A 45 -14.19 -14.24 -4.34
CA ARG A 45 -15.14 -14.61 -5.40
C ARG A 45 -16.46 -15.16 -4.87
N SER A 46 -16.44 -15.82 -3.71
CA SER A 46 -17.64 -16.34 -3.04
C SER A 46 -18.36 -15.28 -2.19
N LYS A 47 -17.83 -14.06 -2.12
CA LYS A 47 -18.34 -12.95 -1.29
C LYS A 47 -18.59 -11.68 -2.13
N PRO A 48 -19.40 -11.75 -3.22
CA PRO A 48 -19.64 -10.59 -4.08
C PRO A 48 -20.28 -9.41 -3.34
N GLN A 49 -21.00 -9.69 -2.25
CA GLN A 49 -21.59 -8.66 -1.38
C GLN A 49 -20.54 -7.78 -0.69
N TRP A 50 -19.30 -8.24 -0.57
CA TRP A 50 -18.19 -7.44 -0.05
C TRP A 50 -17.64 -6.46 -1.09
N ARG A 51 -18.08 -6.56 -2.34
CA ARG A 51 -17.68 -5.66 -3.43
C ARG A 51 -16.16 -5.50 -3.50
N PRO A 52 -15.38 -6.59 -3.63
CA PRO A 52 -13.93 -6.51 -3.67
C PRO A 52 -13.45 -5.79 -4.91
N ALA A 53 -12.47 -4.91 -4.76
CA ALA A 53 -11.76 -4.25 -5.83
C ALA A 53 -10.27 -4.26 -5.53
N VAL A 54 -9.46 -4.71 -6.51
CA VAL A 54 -8.00 -4.81 -6.38
C VAL A 54 -7.33 -3.60 -7.04
N GLU A 55 -6.13 -3.25 -6.57
CA GLU A 55 -5.29 -2.20 -7.17
C GLU A 55 -6.03 -0.84 -7.29
N VAL A 56 -6.78 -0.49 -6.24
CA VAL A 56 -7.62 0.72 -6.25
C VAL A 56 -6.78 1.97 -6.16
N ARG A 57 -6.83 2.78 -7.21
CA ARG A 57 -6.10 4.05 -7.29
C ARG A 57 -6.91 5.19 -6.69
N GLY A 58 -6.30 5.90 -5.74
CA GLY A 58 -6.77 7.18 -5.22
C GLY A 58 -5.94 8.32 -5.78
N ARG A 59 -6.58 9.42 -6.19
CA ARG A 59 -5.92 10.66 -6.61
C ARG A 59 -6.80 11.83 -6.22
N TYR A 60 -6.19 12.86 -5.66
CA TYR A 60 -6.84 14.12 -5.36
C TYR A 60 -5.89 15.30 -5.61
N GLU A 61 -6.40 16.36 -6.18
CA GLU A 61 -5.63 17.54 -6.58
C GLU A 61 -6.05 18.76 -5.78
N PHE A 62 -5.08 19.45 -5.23
CA PHE A 62 -5.25 20.71 -4.50
C PHE A 62 -4.60 21.87 -5.24
N LEU A 63 -5.01 23.09 -4.92
CA LEU A 63 -4.36 24.34 -5.34
C LEU A 63 -4.15 24.41 -6.88
N ASN A 64 -5.18 24.09 -7.66
CA ASN A 64 -5.12 24.05 -9.12
C ASN A 64 -4.00 23.09 -9.60
N SER A 65 -3.99 21.89 -9.07
CA SER A 65 -3.04 20.81 -9.38
C SER A 65 -1.57 21.08 -8.99
N LYS A 66 -1.30 22.12 -8.19
CA LYS A 66 0.04 22.36 -7.65
C LYS A 66 0.46 21.33 -6.59
N LEU A 67 -0.51 20.68 -5.94
CA LEU A 67 -0.30 19.57 -5.03
C LEU A 67 -1.23 18.43 -5.42
N VAL A 68 -0.65 17.27 -5.65
CA VAL A 68 -1.37 16.06 -6.00
C VAL A 68 -1.06 14.99 -4.98
N LEU A 69 -2.09 14.48 -4.31
CA LEU A 69 -1.99 13.28 -3.50
C LEU A 69 -2.44 12.09 -4.34
N SER A 70 -1.62 11.06 -4.42
CA SER A 70 -1.97 9.84 -5.14
C SER A 70 -1.43 8.60 -4.44
N GLY A 71 -2.13 7.50 -4.59
CA GLY A 71 -1.73 6.23 -4.02
C GLY A 71 -2.55 5.09 -4.59
N LYS A 72 -2.17 3.87 -4.23
CA LYS A 72 -2.81 2.64 -4.70
C LYS A 72 -2.93 1.67 -3.53
N VAL A 73 -4.15 1.21 -3.30
CA VAL A 73 -4.47 0.21 -2.27
C VAL A 73 -4.58 -1.15 -2.94
N ASP A 74 -3.96 -2.18 -2.37
CA ASP A 74 -3.94 -3.52 -2.95
C ASP A 74 -5.34 -4.10 -3.06
N LEU A 75 -6.15 -3.96 -2.02
CA LEU A 75 -7.51 -4.48 -1.96
C LEU A 75 -8.43 -3.53 -1.20
N SER A 76 -9.59 -3.26 -1.77
CA SER A 76 -10.68 -2.54 -1.12
C SER A 76 -11.91 -3.44 -1.06
N LEU A 77 -12.58 -3.46 0.09
CA LEU A 77 -13.87 -4.11 0.27
C LEU A 77 -14.93 -3.05 0.56
N GLY A 78 -16.14 -3.25 0.02
CA GLY A 78 -17.24 -2.30 0.18
C GLY A 78 -17.17 -1.10 -0.76
N GLY A 79 -17.90 -0.05 -0.44
CA GLY A 79 -17.95 1.18 -1.23
C GLY A 79 -18.29 2.40 -0.38
N PRO A 80 -18.01 3.61 -0.87
CA PRO A 80 -18.46 4.83 -0.23
C PRO A 80 -20.01 4.87 -0.29
N THR A 81 -20.65 4.86 0.86
CA THR A 81 -22.12 4.90 0.94
C THR A 81 -22.55 6.03 1.87
N GLY A 82 -22.98 7.16 1.29
CA GLY A 82 -23.52 8.31 2.04
C GLY A 82 -22.60 8.75 3.17
N ASP A 83 -23.17 9.07 4.33
CA ASP A 83 -22.46 9.54 5.51
C ASP A 83 -21.68 8.46 6.26
N ARG A 84 -21.81 7.19 5.84
CA ARG A 84 -21.11 6.05 6.45
C ARG A 84 -20.39 5.25 5.38
N SER A 85 -19.08 5.40 5.32
CA SER A 85 -18.28 4.52 4.48
C SER A 85 -18.31 3.10 5.03
N GLY A 86 -18.74 2.15 4.20
CA GLY A 86 -18.56 0.73 4.47
C GLY A 86 -17.23 0.19 3.97
N ARG A 87 -16.39 1.05 3.38
CA ARG A 87 -15.13 0.64 2.74
C ARG A 87 -14.06 0.23 3.75
N VAL A 88 -13.41 -0.88 3.48
CA VAL A 88 -12.23 -1.34 4.21
C VAL A 88 -11.07 -1.40 3.22
N PHE A 89 -9.95 -0.81 3.57
CA PHE A 89 -8.71 -0.91 2.81
C PHE A 89 -7.83 -1.99 3.40
N ILE A 90 -7.32 -2.86 2.55
CA ILE A 90 -6.44 -3.96 2.94
C ILE A 90 -5.16 -3.86 2.11
N ASP A 91 -4.04 -3.89 2.81
CA ASP A 91 -2.71 -3.89 2.25
C ASP A 91 -2.05 -5.24 2.56
N LEU A 92 -1.52 -5.89 1.54
CA LEU A 92 -0.91 -7.22 1.63
C LEU A 92 0.59 -7.07 1.85
N LYS A 93 1.08 -7.61 2.95
CA LYS A 93 2.49 -7.49 3.33
C LYS A 93 3.18 -8.85 3.32
N THR A 94 4.26 -8.93 2.55
CA THR A 94 5.25 -10.01 2.64
C THR A 94 6.35 -9.57 3.59
N GLY A 95 6.68 -10.41 4.58
CA GLY A 95 7.73 -10.13 5.54
C GLY A 95 7.26 -9.57 6.88
N ARG A 96 8.22 -9.16 7.71
CA ARG A 96 8.00 -8.80 9.11
C ARG A 96 7.20 -7.51 9.27
N ARG A 97 6.45 -7.43 10.36
CA ARG A 97 5.71 -6.22 10.73
C ARG A 97 6.61 -5.01 10.89
N SER A 98 6.19 -3.89 10.31
CA SER A 98 6.81 -2.59 10.49
C SER A 98 5.76 -1.56 10.91
N ARG A 99 6.17 -0.60 11.75
CA ARG A 99 5.32 0.54 12.13
C ARG A 99 4.98 1.42 10.93
N THR A 100 5.84 1.47 9.94
CA THR A 100 5.65 2.27 8.72
C THR A 100 4.52 1.73 7.83
N HIS A 101 4.21 0.44 7.88
CA HIS A 101 3.14 -0.17 7.07
C HIS A 101 1.76 0.43 7.35
N VAL A 102 1.52 0.85 8.59
CA VAL A 102 0.24 1.46 8.99
C VAL A 102 0.10 2.87 8.40
N ASP A 103 1.20 3.56 8.25
CA ASP A 103 1.24 4.94 7.78
C ASP A 103 0.83 5.09 6.31
N ASP A 104 1.13 4.10 5.47
CA ASP A 104 0.70 4.08 4.07
C ASP A 104 -0.82 3.96 3.98
N LEU A 105 -1.42 3.08 4.75
CA LEU A 105 -2.88 2.91 4.80
C LEU A 105 -3.60 4.16 5.32
N ARG A 106 -3.04 4.83 6.33
CA ARG A 106 -3.58 6.09 6.86
C ARG A 106 -3.54 7.20 5.81
N TYR A 107 -2.48 7.24 5.01
CA TYR A 107 -2.37 8.15 3.89
C TYR A 107 -3.44 7.87 2.83
N TYR A 108 -3.70 6.61 2.49
CA TYR A 108 -4.79 6.25 1.55
C TYR A 108 -6.17 6.59 2.11
N ALA A 109 -6.38 6.42 3.43
CA ALA A 109 -7.62 6.85 4.09
C ALA A 109 -7.83 8.36 3.99
N LEU A 110 -6.76 9.14 4.11
CA LEU A 110 -6.82 10.60 3.92
C LEU A 110 -7.22 10.94 2.48
N ILE A 111 -6.59 10.33 1.45
CA ILE A 111 -6.94 10.57 0.05
C ILE A 111 -8.42 10.26 -0.20
N GLU A 112 -8.90 9.12 0.30
CA GLU A 112 -10.31 8.71 0.18
C GLU A 112 -11.25 9.73 0.83
N THR A 113 -10.89 10.18 2.04
CA THR A 113 -11.68 11.15 2.79
C THR A 113 -11.79 12.48 2.07
N VAL A 114 -10.67 13.03 1.56
CA VAL A 114 -10.71 14.32 0.84
C VAL A 114 -11.41 14.20 -0.51
N ARG A 115 -11.39 13.01 -1.12
CA ARG A 115 -12.02 12.76 -2.42
C ARG A 115 -13.54 12.63 -2.33
N TYR A 116 -14.04 11.93 -1.30
CA TYR A 116 -15.45 11.55 -1.21
C TYR A 116 -16.18 12.21 -0.03
N GLY A 117 -15.48 12.95 0.81
CA GLY A 117 -16.04 13.54 2.02
C GLY A 117 -16.35 12.52 3.12
N THR A 118 -16.03 11.25 2.90
CA THR A 118 -16.34 10.15 3.83
C THR A 118 -15.14 9.24 3.98
N PRO A 119 -14.64 9.00 5.20
CA PRO A 119 -13.51 8.13 5.43
C PRO A 119 -13.86 6.65 5.22
N PRO A 120 -12.89 5.79 4.90
CA PRO A 120 -13.10 4.36 5.01
C PRO A 120 -13.38 3.96 6.47
N ARG A 121 -14.10 2.87 6.67
CA ARG A 121 -14.44 2.36 8.00
C ARG A 121 -13.23 1.85 8.76
N ALA A 122 -12.36 1.12 8.05
CA ALA A 122 -11.21 0.47 8.65
C ALA A 122 -10.07 0.31 7.65
N LEU A 123 -8.88 0.20 8.20
CA LEU A 123 -7.63 -0.10 7.53
C LEU A 123 -7.12 -1.44 8.05
N ALA A 124 -6.59 -2.28 7.18
CA ALA A 124 -6.11 -3.58 7.56
C ALA A 124 -4.80 -3.92 6.85
N SER A 125 -3.80 -4.36 7.60
CA SER A 125 -2.60 -4.98 7.03
C SER A 125 -2.71 -6.49 7.19
N TYR A 126 -2.65 -7.22 6.09
CA TYR A 126 -2.62 -8.67 6.09
C TYR A 126 -1.19 -9.16 5.84
N TYR A 127 -0.62 -9.81 6.85
CA TYR A 127 0.72 -10.36 6.81
C TYR A 127 0.66 -11.81 6.31
N LEU A 128 1.16 -12.04 5.09
CA LEU A 128 1.07 -13.33 4.42
C LEU A 128 1.82 -14.43 5.19
N ASP A 129 3.02 -14.12 5.68
CA ASP A 129 3.88 -15.08 6.37
C ASP A 129 3.26 -15.59 7.68
N GLU A 130 2.42 -14.76 8.32
CA GLU A 130 1.76 -15.09 9.59
C GLU A 130 0.28 -15.47 9.41
N SER A 131 -0.27 -15.36 8.19
CA SER A 131 -1.71 -15.44 7.90
C SER A 131 -2.55 -14.58 8.88
N ARG A 132 -2.06 -13.37 9.20
CA ARG A 132 -2.61 -12.54 10.27
C ARG A 132 -3.04 -11.17 9.76
N LEU A 133 -4.25 -10.80 10.17
CA LEU A 133 -4.84 -9.50 9.93
C LEU A 133 -4.63 -8.57 11.14
N SER A 134 -4.12 -7.36 10.88
CA SER A 134 -4.08 -6.26 11.84
C SER A 134 -5.03 -5.18 11.37
N VAL A 135 -6.01 -4.82 12.19
CA VAL A 135 -7.09 -3.88 11.81
C VAL A 135 -7.01 -2.62 12.68
N GLU A 136 -7.16 -1.47 12.03
CA GLU A 136 -7.28 -0.16 12.67
C GLU A 136 -8.60 0.50 12.21
N ILE A 137 -9.41 0.95 13.14
CA ILE A 137 -10.63 1.71 12.84
C ILE A 137 -10.25 3.15 12.54
N VAL A 138 -10.77 3.69 11.46
CA VAL A 138 -10.47 5.07 11.08
C VAL A 138 -11.20 6.03 12.00
N SER A 139 -10.43 6.86 12.70
CA SER A 139 -10.92 7.94 13.56
C SER A 139 -10.56 9.31 12.96
N GLN A 140 -11.18 10.36 13.48
CA GLN A 140 -10.83 11.71 13.10
C GLN A 140 -9.38 12.07 13.46
N ASP A 141 -8.92 11.66 14.65
CA ASP A 141 -7.53 11.91 15.09
C ASP A 141 -6.51 11.22 14.19
N LEU A 142 -6.82 10.00 13.72
CA LEU A 142 -5.99 9.29 12.75
C LEU A 142 -5.85 10.09 11.45
N LEU A 143 -6.96 10.61 10.93
CA LEU A 143 -6.96 11.40 9.70
C LEU A 143 -6.23 12.74 9.87
N TRP A 144 -6.39 13.41 11.04
CA TRP A 144 -5.63 14.60 11.35
C TRP A 144 -4.14 14.33 11.40
N SER A 145 -3.70 13.29 12.08
CA SER A 145 -2.29 12.88 12.13
C SER A 145 -1.73 12.57 10.74
N ALA A 146 -2.52 11.92 9.88
CA ALA A 146 -2.13 11.67 8.49
C ALA A 146 -2.00 12.98 7.69
N ALA A 147 -2.94 13.92 7.87
CA ALA A 147 -2.90 15.23 7.22
C ALA A 147 -1.68 16.05 7.66
N GLU A 148 -1.38 16.10 8.96
CA GLU A 148 -0.20 16.77 9.52
C GLU A 148 1.11 16.23 8.92
N ARG A 149 1.22 14.91 8.77
CA ARG A 149 2.38 14.27 8.13
C ARG A 149 2.52 14.67 6.67
N VAL A 150 1.42 14.71 5.92
CA VAL A 150 1.42 15.16 4.52
C VAL A 150 1.87 16.63 4.45
N ILE A 151 1.31 17.50 5.28
CA ILE A 151 1.67 18.92 5.32
C ILE A 151 3.16 19.10 5.67
N ALA A 152 3.66 18.37 6.67
CA ALA A 152 5.08 18.39 7.03
C ALA A 152 5.97 17.93 5.86
N GLY A 153 5.57 16.87 5.17
CA GLY A 153 6.27 16.36 3.98
C GLY A 153 6.31 17.39 2.84
N VAL A 154 5.17 18.03 2.56
CA VAL A 154 5.09 19.09 1.54
C VAL A 154 5.97 20.29 1.90
N LYS A 155 5.90 20.78 3.13
CA LYS A 155 6.75 21.88 3.61
C LYS A 155 8.24 21.54 3.45
N ARG A 156 8.64 20.35 3.91
CA ARG A 156 10.03 19.91 3.76
C ARG A 156 10.44 19.81 2.29
N HIS A 157 9.59 19.31 1.42
CA HIS A 157 9.86 19.26 0.00
C HIS A 157 10.06 20.66 -0.59
N GLN A 158 9.26 21.64 -0.17
CA GLN A 158 9.40 23.03 -0.58
C GLN A 158 10.73 23.64 -0.15
N THR A 159 11.14 23.44 1.13
CA THR A 159 12.44 23.96 1.63
C THR A 159 13.64 23.33 0.91
N LEU A 160 13.51 22.07 0.50
CA LEU A 160 14.55 21.40 -0.31
C LEU A 160 14.60 21.96 -1.74
N LEU A 161 13.45 22.24 -2.35
CA LEU A 161 13.40 22.82 -3.71
C LEU A 161 13.85 24.29 -3.75
N SER A 162 13.59 25.07 -2.69
CA SER A 162 14.06 26.45 -2.58
C SER A 162 15.55 26.57 -2.24
N GLY A 163 16.20 25.47 -1.88
CA GLY A 163 17.61 25.48 -1.46
C GLY A 163 17.82 25.98 -0.02
N GLU A 164 16.75 26.18 0.75
CA GLU A 164 16.82 26.57 2.16
C GLU A 164 17.29 25.43 3.07
N ASP A 165 17.19 24.17 2.60
CA ASP A 165 17.64 22.99 3.32
C ASP A 165 18.39 22.06 2.35
N THR A 166 19.25 21.21 2.89
CA THR A 166 20.01 20.21 2.13
C THR A 166 19.46 18.80 2.34
N PRO A 167 19.39 17.96 1.28
CA PRO A 167 18.98 16.59 1.43
C PRO A 167 19.93 15.82 2.34
N VAL A 168 19.40 15.14 3.34
CA VAL A 168 20.18 14.28 4.22
C VAL A 168 20.02 12.83 3.77
N PHE A 169 21.10 12.21 3.33
CA PHE A 169 21.14 10.79 3.03
C PHE A 169 21.07 9.97 4.32
N ARG A 170 20.09 9.09 4.38
CA ARG A 170 19.94 8.11 5.46
C ARG A 170 20.02 6.71 4.86
N PRO A 171 21.24 6.19 4.63
CA PRO A 171 21.39 4.85 4.07
C PRO A 171 20.76 3.83 5.00
N SER A 172 20.07 2.87 4.42
CA SER A 172 19.49 1.74 5.15
C SER A 172 20.02 0.43 4.58
N ILE A 173 19.77 -0.67 5.27
CA ILE A 173 20.18 -2.01 4.83
C ILE A 173 19.65 -2.39 3.45
N VAL A 174 18.55 -1.78 3.00
CA VAL A 174 17.96 -2.01 1.67
C VAL A 174 18.59 -1.15 0.56
N CYS A 175 19.55 -0.28 0.89
CA CYS A 175 20.28 0.55 -0.07
C CYS A 175 21.55 -0.14 -0.63
N ARG A 176 21.68 -1.47 -0.46
CA ARG A 176 22.82 -2.27 -0.95
C ARG A 176 22.50 -2.91 -2.28
#